data_67213c147eea1a664e1e0b249d0f9fb0
#
_entry.id   67213c147eea1a664e1e0b249d0f9fb0
#
_cell.length_a   1.000
_cell.length_b   1.000
_cell.length_c   1.000
_cell.angle_alpha   90.00
_cell.angle_beta   90.00
_cell.angle_gamma   90.00
#
_symmetry.space_group_name_H-M   'P 1'
#
loop_
_entity.id
_entity.type
_entity.pdbx_description
1 polymer ?
#
loop_
_entity_poly.entity_id
_entity_poly.type
_entity_poly.pdbx_seq_one_letter_code
_entity_poly.pdbx_strand_id
1 'polypeptide(L)'
;MGTSTSNGGQKGGTPLVPSWLEQPDVNTQNEITSDSNNNQIPPIGDPERFRIPRGEYTRYINSGGRNSGLGRRSLSNYVKHSLGGSSNATRRMGTARSSSARLLNVAGVFASGGARAVEQYLSIRDLANKTASDVFIAITDFICPDGGPQDEGIARSAYISAIEESPEIAAIKFEDLTTEQIMVIVKRTMSNAIFNRITNDIGNKIILLPQDRTVSDNLIVQTKDFVNGCVSDAVTNLNVKACLLYTSPSPRD
;
A
#
# COMPACT_ATOMS: atom_id res chain seq x y z
N MET A 1 1.96 34.31 22.73
CA MET A 1 3.20 33.63 22.28
C MET A 1 2.92 32.14 22.27
N GLY A 2 2.62 31.61 21.08
CA GLY A 2 2.36 30.19 20.91
C GLY A 2 3.67 29.45 20.62
N THR A 3 4.10 28.61 21.53
CA THR A 3 5.22 27.71 21.30
C THR A 3 4.75 26.57 20.40
N SER A 4 5.00 26.70 19.10
CA SER A 4 4.90 25.60 18.16
C SER A 4 6.02 24.61 18.50
N THR A 5 5.74 23.59 19.31
CA THR A 5 6.58 22.42 19.42
C THR A 5 6.43 21.64 18.12
N SER A 6 7.42 21.79 17.22
CA SER A 6 7.54 20.90 16.07
C SER A 6 7.64 19.46 16.60
N ASN A 7 6.59 18.66 16.40
CA ASN A 7 6.62 17.24 16.65
C ASN A 7 7.73 16.67 15.75
N GLY A 8 8.88 16.42 16.33
CA GLY A 8 9.97 15.69 15.67
C GLY A 8 9.42 14.33 15.31
N GLY A 9 9.03 14.14 14.02
CA GLY A 9 8.57 12.86 13.53
C GLY A 9 9.53 11.75 13.98
N GLN A 10 9.00 10.54 14.17
CA GLN A 10 9.71 9.37 14.67
C GLN A 10 11.16 9.33 14.17
N LYS A 11 12.10 9.47 15.08
CA LYS A 11 13.52 9.22 14.80
C LYS A 11 13.58 7.82 14.20
N GLY A 12 14.21 7.66 13.02
CA GLY A 12 14.24 6.42 12.24
C GLY A 12 14.86 5.19 12.91
N GLY A 13 14.94 5.18 14.24
CA GLY A 13 15.38 4.08 15.07
C GLY A 13 14.26 3.33 15.79
N THR A 14 12.98 3.74 15.63
CA THR A 14 11.90 2.91 16.18
C THR A 14 11.66 1.77 15.20
N PRO A 15 11.93 0.50 15.57
CA PRO A 15 11.64 -0.63 14.71
C PRO A 15 10.14 -0.63 14.42
N LEU A 16 9.76 -0.77 13.15
CA LEU A 16 8.36 -0.86 12.70
C LEU A 16 7.69 -2.14 13.20
N VAL A 17 8.48 -3.05 13.75
CA VAL A 17 8.04 -4.27 14.43
C VAL A 17 8.78 -4.30 15.77
N PRO A 18 8.11 -4.56 16.90
CA PRO A 18 8.77 -4.78 18.18
C PRO A 18 9.81 -5.90 18.04
N SER A 19 10.99 -5.72 18.67
CA SER A 19 12.12 -6.67 18.56
C SER A 19 11.79 -8.10 19.02
N TRP A 20 10.74 -8.28 19.80
CA TRP A 20 10.24 -9.60 20.22
C TRP A 20 9.45 -10.35 19.14
N LEU A 21 9.07 -9.67 18.04
CA LEU A 21 8.41 -10.29 16.87
C LEU A 21 9.44 -10.69 15.79
N GLU A 22 10.69 -10.26 15.95
CA GLU A 22 11.79 -10.63 15.05
C GLU A 22 12.39 -11.97 15.54
N GLN A 23 11.67 -13.07 15.38
CA GLN A 23 12.33 -14.37 15.46
C GLN A 23 13.24 -14.51 14.22
N PRO A 24 14.52 -14.75 14.40
CA PRO A 24 15.39 -15.03 13.25
C PRO A 24 14.97 -16.38 12.67
N ASP A 25 14.38 -16.36 11.47
CA ASP A 25 14.20 -17.57 10.68
C ASP A 25 15.57 -18.16 10.35
N VAL A 26 15.91 -19.26 11.04
CA VAL A 26 17.20 -19.97 10.97
C VAL A 26 17.43 -20.62 9.58
N ASN A 27 16.55 -20.41 8.60
CA ASN A 27 16.59 -21.14 7.32
C ASN A 27 16.70 -20.29 6.05
N THR A 28 17.18 -19.03 6.13
CA THR A 28 17.43 -18.25 4.90
C THR A 28 18.92 -17.92 4.73
N GLN A 29 19.80 -18.88 4.98
CA GLN A 29 21.25 -18.70 4.77
C GLN A 29 21.77 -19.10 3.38
N ASN A 30 20.94 -19.49 2.43
CA ASN A 30 21.43 -20.03 1.16
C ASN A 30 20.84 -19.37 -0.09
N GLU A 31 20.84 -18.04 -0.19
CA GLU A 31 20.82 -17.37 -1.50
C GLU A 31 21.51 -16.00 -1.42
N ILE A 32 22.78 -16.00 -1.05
CA ILE A 32 23.69 -14.88 -1.33
C ILE A 32 24.55 -15.32 -2.51
N THR A 33 24.07 -15.10 -3.72
CA THR A 33 24.95 -15.08 -4.88
C THR A 33 25.81 -13.82 -4.79
N SER A 34 27.09 -14.09 -4.75
CA SER A 34 28.21 -13.18 -4.73
C SER A 34 28.16 -12.14 -5.86
N ASP A 35 27.72 -10.92 -5.56
CA ASP A 35 28.14 -9.72 -6.26
C ASP A 35 29.00 -8.89 -5.32
N SER A 36 30.30 -9.02 -5.53
CA SER A 36 31.35 -8.32 -4.82
C SER A 36 31.40 -6.84 -5.22
N ASN A 37 30.51 -6.05 -4.62
CA ASN A 37 30.67 -4.62 -4.45
C ASN A 37 30.19 -4.26 -3.04
N ASN A 38 31.08 -3.69 -2.27
CA ASN A 38 31.06 -3.36 -0.85
C ASN A 38 29.90 -2.45 -0.40
N ASN A 39 28.64 -2.83 -0.74
CA ASN A 39 27.41 -2.24 -0.27
C ASN A 39 26.81 -3.17 0.79
N GLN A 40 27.35 -3.14 2.00
CA GLN A 40 26.68 -3.73 3.15
C GLN A 40 25.29 -3.15 3.25
N ILE A 41 24.26 -4.00 3.14
CA ILE A 41 22.87 -3.62 3.37
C ILE A 41 22.76 -3.16 4.83
N PRO A 42 22.39 -1.89 5.10
CA PRO A 42 22.33 -1.40 6.47
C PRO A 42 21.35 -2.25 7.29
N PRO A 43 21.65 -2.56 8.55
CA PRO A 43 20.76 -3.29 9.44
C PRO A 43 19.36 -2.65 9.48
N ILE A 44 18.34 -3.44 9.69
CA ILE A 44 16.94 -2.99 9.66
C ILE A 44 16.64 -1.84 10.66
N GLY A 45 17.44 -1.66 11.69
CA GLY A 45 17.38 -0.56 12.66
C GLY A 45 18.20 0.69 12.30
N ASP A 46 19.00 0.67 11.24
CA ASP A 46 19.87 1.78 10.87
C ASP A 46 19.04 2.99 10.38
N PRO A 47 19.13 4.17 11.02
CA PRO A 47 18.46 5.39 10.59
C PRO A 47 18.95 5.87 9.21
N GLU A 48 20.16 5.48 8.79
CA GLU A 48 20.78 5.85 7.52
C GLU A 48 20.28 4.99 6.33
N ARG A 49 19.55 3.91 6.59
CA ARG A 49 19.06 2.99 5.54
C ARG A 49 18.27 3.68 4.42
N PHE A 50 17.65 4.81 4.72
CA PHE A 50 16.89 5.60 3.74
C PHE A 50 17.72 6.69 3.04
N ARG A 51 18.99 6.87 3.40
CA ARG A 51 19.81 7.98 2.89
C ARG A 51 19.97 7.95 1.37
N ILE A 52 20.30 6.79 0.82
CA ILE A 52 20.49 6.63 -0.63
C ILE A 52 19.21 6.89 -1.41
N PRO A 53 18.08 6.18 -1.15
CA PRO A 53 16.85 6.41 -1.92
C PRO A 53 16.30 7.83 -1.73
N ARG A 54 16.45 8.45 -0.55
CA ARG A 54 16.07 9.85 -0.33
C ARG A 54 16.88 10.81 -1.18
N GLY A 55 18.21 10.61 -1.25
CA GLY A 55 19.09 11.44 -2.07
C GLY A 55 18.76 11.34 -3.56
N GLU A 56 18.51 10.14 -4.06
CA GLU A 56 18.12 9.92 -5.45
C GLU A 56 16.73 10.49 -5.76
N TYR A 57 15.76 10.31 -4.85
CA TYR A 57 14.42 10.88 -4.99
C TYR A 57 14.45 12.41 -4.98
N THR A 58 15.26 13.01 -4.12
CA THR A 58 15.48 14.47 -4.10
C THR A 58 16.05 14.98 -5.43
N ARG A 59 17.05 14.26 -6.00
CA ARG A 59 17.60 14.61 -7.32
C ARG A 59 16.56 14.49 -8.44
N TYR A 60 15.71 13.46 -8.38
CA TYR A 60 14.60 13.29 -9.30
C TYR A 60 13.63 14.48 -9.22
N ILE A 61 13.23 14.89 -8.02
CA ILE A 61 12.38 16.05 -7.79
C ILE A 61 13.03 17.33 -8.29
N ASN A 62 14.29 17.58 -7.96
CA ASN A 62 15.02 18.78 -8.40
C ASN A 62 15.21 18.83 -9.92
N SER A 63 15.13 17.71 -10.61
CA SER A 63 15.09 17.67 -12.08
C SER A 63 13.72 18.00 -12.67
N GLY A 64 12.71 18.27 -11.83
CA GLY A 64 11.32 18.44 -12.26
C GLY A 64 10.71 17.17 -12.86
N GLY A 65 11.17 15.98 -12.41
CA GLY A 65 10.70 14.69 -12.92
C GLY A 65 11.28 14.27 -14.27
N ARG A 66 12.15 15.10 -14.88
CA ARG A 66 12.69 14.82 -16.21
C ARG A 66 13.59 13.59 -16.24
N ASN A 67 14.26 13.27 -15.14
CA ASN A 67 15.13 12.10 -15.06
C ASN A 67 14.41 10.92 -14.38
N SER A 68 13.54 10.25 -15.13
CA SER A 68 12.78 9.08 -14.65
C SER A 68 13.69 7.93 -14.17
N GLY A 69 14.93 7.86 -14.67
CA GLY A 69 15.93 6.88 -14.22
C GLY A 69 16.30 7.06 -12.76
N LEU A 70 16.39 8.30 -12.26
CA LEU A 70 16.63 8.57 -10.84
C LEU A 70 15.44 8.14 -9.97
N GLY A 71 14.21 8.43 -10.41
CA GLY A 71 13.00 7.98 -9.70
C GLY A 71 12.94 6.46 -9.57
N ARG A 72 13.14 5.74 -10.67
CA ARG A 72 13.16 4.26 -10.67
C ARG A 72 14.28 3.70 -9.79
N ARG A 73 15.48 4.28 -9.85
CA ARG A 73 16.62 3.86 -9.03
C ARG A 73 16.34 4.10 -7.55
N SER A 74 15.77 5.25 -7.19
CA SER A 74 15.36 5.54 -5.82
C SER A 74 14.41 4.48 -5.28
N LEU A 75 13.34 4.15 -6.03
CA LEU A 75 12.38 3.13 -5.62
C LEU A 75 13.00 1.73 -5.56
N SER A 76 13.89 1.38 -6.50
CA SER A 76 14.62 0.11 -6.46
C SER A 76 15.51 0.03 -5.23
N ASN A 77 16.27 1.08 -4.92
CA ASN A 77 17.12 1.14 -3.74
C ASN A 77 16.32 1.17 -2.44
N TYR A 78 15.16 1.80 -2.44
CA TYR A 78 14.22 1.75 -1.32
C TYR A 78 13.81 0.31 -1.00
N VAL A 79 13.40 -0.47 -2.00
CA VAL A 79 13.01 -1.87 -1.78
C VAL A 79 14.22 -2.74 -1.41
N LYS A 80 15.32 -2.65 -2.18
CA LYS A 80 16.48 -3.53 -2.00
C LYS A 80 17.25 -3.25 -0.72
N HIS A 81 17.57 -1.98 -0.46
CA HIS A 81 18.48 -1.59 0.62
C HIS A 81 17.72 -1.12 1.87
N SER A 82 16.69 -0.28 1.73
CA SER A 82 16.02 0.27 2.91
C SER A 82 15.03 -0.71 3.54
N LEU A 83 14.33 -1.50 2.73
CA LEU A 83 13.39 -2.52 3.22
C LEU A 83 14.02 -3.91 3.37
N GLY A 84 15.24 -4.13 2.83
CA GLY A 84 15.93 -5.41 2.91
C GLY A 84 15.40 -6.45 1.91
N GLY A 85 14.95 -6.00 0.73
CA GLY A 85 14.45 -6.85 -0.35
C GLY A 85 12.93 -7.01 -0.38
N SER A 86 12.42 -7.68 -1.41
CA SER A 86 10.99 -7.81 -1.68
C SER A 86 10.21 -8.54 -0.59
N SER A 87 10.76 -9.61 -0.03
CA SER A 87 10.12 -10.39 1.04
C SER A 87 9.96 -9.56 2.32
N ASN A 88 10.98 -8.81 2.72
CA ASN A 88 10.91 -7.92 3.86
C ASN A 88 9.99 -6.71 3.60
N ALA A 89 10.01 -6.17 2.38
CA ALA A 89 9.09 -5.12 1.98
C ALA A 89 7.62 -5.58 2.13
N THR A 90 7.31 -6.79 1.65
CA THR A 90 5.97 -7.39 1.79
C THR A 90 5.58 -7.61 3.26
N ARG A 91 6.52 -8.06 4.10
CA ARG A 91 6.28 -8.25 5.55
C ARG A 91 5.99 -6.92 6.23
N ARG A 92 6.72 -5.86 5.88
CA ARG A 92 6.55 -4.50 6.44
C ARG A 92 5.25 -3.82 6.01
N MET A 93 4.62 -4.29 4.95
CA MET A 93 3.30 -3.86 4.51
C MET A 93 2.19 -4.79 5.00
N GLY A 94 2.40 -5.51 6.10
CA GLY A 94 1.49 -6.54 6.61
C GLY A 94 0.05 -6.06 6.78
N THR A 95 -0.16 -4.89 7.35
CA THR A 95 -1.50 -4.31 7.54
C THR A 95 -2.17 -3.96 6.21
N ALA A 96 -1.47 -3.27 5.30
CA ALA A 96 -2.01 -2.96 3.98
C ALA A 96 -2.32 -4.23 3.17
N ARG A 97 -1.47 -5.25 3.31
CA ARG A 97 -1.68 -6.57 2.70
C ARG A 97 -2.92 -7.25 3.27
N SER A 98 -3.11 -7.27 4.60
CA SER A 98 -4.28 -7.89 5.22
C SER A 98 -5.57 -7.16 4.85
N SER A 99 -5.57 -5.83 4.81
CA SER A 99 -6.70 -5.03 4.35
C SER A 99 -7.04 -5.30 2.89
N SER A 100 -6.03 -5.36 2.01
CA SER A 100 -6.22 -5.72 0.61
C SER A 100 -6.75 -7.14 0.44
N ALA A 101 -6.30 -8.10 1.26
CA ALA A 101 -6.80 -9.48 1.24
C ALA A 101 -8.27 -9.56 1.68
N ARG A 102 -8.67 -8.81 2.71
CA ARG A 102 -10.09 -8.75 3.13
C ARG A 102 -10.97 -8.15 2.03
N LEU A 103 -10.50 -7.10 1.37
CA LEU A 103 -11.22 -6.48 0.25
C LEU A 103 -11.32 -7.44 -0.95
N LEU A 104 -10.26 -8.21 -1.24
CA LEU A 104 -10.28 -9.28 -2.24
C LEU A 104 -11.28 -10.38 -1.88
N ASN A 105 -11.39 -10.75 -0.60
CA ASN A 105 -12.37 -11.71 -0.14
C ASN A 105 -13.81 -11.19 -0.36
N VAL A 106 -14.06 -9.93 -0.05
CA VAL A 106 -15.37 -9.28 -0.35
C VAL A 106 -15.65 -9.33 -1.85
N ALA A 107 -14.66 -9.03 -2.71
CA ALA A 107 -14.80 -9.12 -4.16
C ALA A 107 -15.10 -10.56 -4.62
N GLY A 108 -14.45 -11.55 -4.01
CA GLY A 108 -14.70 -12.98 -4.28
C GLY A 108 -16.10 -13.44 -3.89
N VAL A 109 -16.55 -13.04 -2.70
CA VAL A 109 -17.91 -13.30 -2.21
C VAL A 109 -18.94 -12.63 -3.13
N PHE A 110 -18.70 -11.37 -3.52
CA PHE A 110 -19.55 -10.67 -4.47
C PHE A 110 -19.61 -11.39 -5.83
N ALA A 111 -18.48 -11.86 -6.35
CA ALA A 111 -18.43 -12.61 -7.60
C ALA A 111 -19.24 -13.92 -7.55
N SER A 112 -19.36 -14.54 -6.38
CA SER A 112 -20.06 -15.81 -6.19
C SER A 112 -21.58 -15.68 -6.05
N GLY A 113 -22.09 -14.55 -5.51
CA GLY A 113 -23.51 -14.41 -5.21
C GLY A 113 -24.01 -12.97 -5.07
N GLY A 114 -23.25 -12.00 -5.59
CA GLY A 114 -23.64 -10.59 -5.61
C GLY A 114 -23.74 -9.96 -4.22
N ALA A 115 -24.51 -8.87 -4.13
CA ALA A 115 -24.72 -8.12 -2.90
C ALA A 115 -25.27 -8.97 -1.74
N ARG A 116 -26.17 -9.91 -2.02
CA ARG A 116 -26.76 -10.79 -0.98
C ARG A 116 -25.72 -11.71 -0.33
N ALA A 117 -24.77 -12.23 -1.09
CA ALA A 117 -23.69 -13.04 -0.53
C ALA A 117 -22.78 -12.21 0.38
N VAL A 118 -22.51 -10.95 0.02
CA VAL A 118 -21.76 -10.03 0.86
C VAL A 118 -22.52 -9.68 2.14
N GLU A 119 -23.83 -9.47 2.08
CA GLU A 119 -24.69 -9.25 3.26
C GLU A 119 -24.57 -10.40 4.26
N GLN A 120 -24.65 -11.63 3.77
CA GLN A 120 -24.50 -12.83 4.61
C GLN A 120 -23.10 -12.96 5.18
N TYR A 121 -22.09 -12.76 4.35
CA TYR A 121 -20.67 -12.87 4.75
C TYR A 121 -20.30 -11.85 5.84
N LEU A 122 -20.78 -10.61 5.72
CA LEU A 122 -20.49 -9.53 6.66
C LEU A 122 -21.49 -9.44 7.81
N SER A 123 -22.60 -10.19 7.75
CA SER A 123 -23.74 -10.07 8.68
C SER A 123 -24.35 -8.65 8.70
N ILE A 124 -24.30 -7.95 7.57
CA ILE A 124 -24.85 -6.60 7.39
C ILE A 124 -26.08 -6.73 6.48
N ARG A 125 -27.17 -6.07 6.82
CA ARG A 125 -28.40 -6.11 6.04
C ARG A 125 -28.53 -4.87 5.15
N ASP A 126 -29.28 -5.03 4.06
CA ASP A 126 -29.73 -3.93 3.20
C ASP A 126 -28.59 -3.18 2.49
N LEU A 127 -27.57 -3.94 2.03
CA LEU A 127 -26.47 -3.40 1.24
C LEU A 127 -26.87 -3.19 -0.23
N ALA A 128 -27.76 -4.02 -0.76
CA ALA A 128 -28.13 -4.04 -2.17
C ALA A 128 -28.61 -2.68 -2.68
N ASN A 129 -29.48 -2.01 -1.91
CA ASN A 129 -30.08 -0.74 -2.30
C ASN A 129 -29.20 0.49 -2.05
N LYS A 130 -28.08 0.33 -1.35
CA LYS A 130 -27.16 1.43 -1.03
C LYS A 130 -26.22 1.70 -2.19
N THR A 131 -25.64 2.90 -2.22
CA THR A 131 -24.57 3.19 -3.16
C THR A 131 -23.31 2.41 -2.80
N ALA A 132 -22.46 2.14 -3.78
CA ALA A 132 -21.17 1.47 -3.52
C ALA A 132 -20.33 2.23 -2.49
N SER A 133 -20.35 3.57 -2.54
CA SER A 133 -19.69 4.41 -1.54
C SER A 133 -20.20 4.14 -0.14
N ASP A 134 -21.51 4.14 0.07
CA ASP A 134 -22.10 3.90 1.40
C ASP A 134 -21.72 2.53 1.94
N VAL A 135 -21.72 1.50 1.07
CA VAL A 135 -21.33 0.14 1.44
C VAL A 135 -19.86 0.08 1.79
N PHE A 136 -18.97 0.59 0.93
CA PHE A 136 -17.54 0.57 1.18
C PHE A 136 -17.17 1.36 2.46
N ILE A 137 -17.83 2.48 2.73
CA ILE A 137 -17.65 3.22 3.98
C ILE A 137 -18.15 2.39 5.17
N ALA A 138 -19.32 1.77 5.07
CA ALA A 138 -19.89 0.97 6.16
C ALA A 138 -19.03 -0.24 6.54
N ILE A 139 -18.29 -0.82 5.60
CA ILE A 139 -17.41 -1.96 5.85
C ILE A 139 -15.95 -1.57 6.17
N THR A 140 -15.66 -0.27 6.33
CA THR A 140 -14.28 0.21 6.55
C THR A 140 -13.62 -0.47 7.75
N ASP A 141 -14.32 -0.64 8.87
CA ASP A 141 -13.77 -1.27 10.06
C ASP A 141 -13.53 -2.78 9.89
N PHE A 142 -14.28 -3.42 9.02
CA PHE A 142 -14.01 -4.80 8.63
C PHE A 142 -12.74 -4.91 7.76
N ILE A 143 -12.58 -4.00 6.78
CA ILE A 143 -11.42 -3.99 5.89
C ILE A 143 -10.17 -3.52 6.62
N CYS A 144 -10.27 -2.42 7.37
CA CYS A 144 -9.19 -1.75 8.07
C CYS A 144 -9.59 -1.56 9.54
N PRO A 145 -9.44 -2.56 10.42
CA PRO A 145 -9.79 -2.43 11.84
C PRO A 145 -9.04 -1.28 12.51
N ASP A 146 -9.70 -0.65 13.47
CA ASP A 146 -9.12 0.44 14.27
C ASP A 146 -8.20 -0.11 15.38
N GLY A 147 -7.23 0.72 15.78
CA GLY A 147 -6.55 0.56 17.06
C GLY A 147 -5.10 0.10 16.99
N GLY A 148 -4.50 0.18 15.83
CA GLY A 148 -3.13 -0.25 15.66
C GLY A 148 -2.10 0.83 15.36
N PRO A 149 -0.87 0.42 15.06
CA PRO A 149 0.25 1.29 14.75
C PRO A 149 0.03 2.10 13.44
N GLN A 150 0.93 3.04 13.18
CA GLN A 150 0.90 3.95 12.02
C GLN A 150 0.56 3.25 10.67
N ASP A 151 0.93 1.97 10.52
CA ASP A 151 0.66 1.20 9.32
C ASP A 151 -0.84 0.95 9.06
N GLU A 152 -1.66 0.90 10.12
CA GLU A 152 -3.12 0.78 10.01
C GLU A 152 -3.74 2.08 9.53
N GLY A 153 -3.27 3.22 10.02
CA GLY A 153 -3.67 4.53 9.52
C GLY A 153 -3.35 4.70 8.02
N ILE A 154 -2.19 4.20 7.57
CA ILE A 154 -1.81 4.20 6.16
C ILE A 154 -2.77 3.33 5.33
N ALA A 155 -3.10 2.13 5.79
CA ALA A 155 -3.99 1.22 5.10
C ALA A 155 -5.42 1.78 5.01
N ARG A 156 -5.94 2.33 6.11
CA ARG A 156 -7.27 2.94 6.18
C ARG A 156 -7.37 4.19 5.28
N SER A 157 -6.37 5.07 5.34
CA SER A 157 -6.30 6.23 4.45
C SER A 157 -6.24 5.80 2.98
N ALA A 158 -5.45 4.80 2.65
CA ALA A 158 -5.34 4.28 1.29
C ALA A 158 -6.67 3.70 0.77
N TYR A 159 -7.42 3.01 1.62
CA TYR A 159 -8.73 2.46 1.29
C TYR A 159 -9.75 3.57 1.05
N ILE A 160 -9.87 4.54 1.95
CA ILE A 160 -10.79 5.68 1.80
C ILE A 160 -10.46 6.48 0.54
N SER A 161 -9.17 6.81 0.33
CA SER A 161 -8.75 7.51 -0.90
C SER A 161 -9.08 6.73 -2.16
N ALA A 162 -9.02 5.39 -2.15
CA ALA A 162 -9.40 4.59 -3.31
C ALA A 162 -10.89 4.72 -3.67
N ILE A 163 -11.76 4.90 -2.69
CA ILE A 163 -13.20 5.15 -2.89
C ILE A 163 -13.40 6.56 -3.46
N GLU A 164 -12.75 7.56 -2.85
CA GLU A 164 -12.85 8.97 -3.27
C GLU A 164 -12.33 9.19 -4.69
N GLU A 165 -11.31 8.47 -5.10
CA GLU A 165 -10.72 8.50 -6.44
C GLU A 165 -11.54 7.72 -7.49
N SER A 166 -12.67 7.13 -7.08
CA SER A 166 -13.53 6.30 -7.94
C SER A 166 -14.98 6.80 -7.95
N PRO A 167 -15.25 8.10 -8.21
CA PRO A 167 -16.60 8.65 -8.11
C PRO A 167 -17.59 7.96 -9.05
N GLU A 168 -17.12 7.49 -10.21
CA GLU A 168 -17.90 6.74 -11.19
C GLU A 168 -18.38 5.39 -10.66
N ILE A 169 -17.61 4.73 -9.78
CA ILE A 169 -17.99 3.47 -9.14
C ILE A 169 -18.80 3.76 -7.86
N ALA A 170 -18.38 4.76 -7.10
CA ALA A 170 -18.95 5.13 -5.81
C ALA A 170 -20.46 5.47 -5.89
N ALA A 171 -20.91 6.03 -7.01
CA ALA A 171 -22.30 6.42 -7.25
C ALA A 171 -23.22 5.28 -7.71
N ILE A 172 -22.67 4.13 -8.13
CA ILE A 172 -23.45 2.98 -8.59
C ILE A 172 -24.09 2.31 -7.38
N LYS A 173 -25.30 1.73 -7.54
CA LYS A 173 -25.87 0.85 -6.52
C LYS A 173 -24.98 -0.37 -6.33
N PHE A 174 -24.82 -0.80 -5.09
CA PHE A 174 -23.91 -1.90 -4.78
C PHE A 174 -24.30 -3.21 -5.50
N GLU A 175 -25.59 -3.47 -5.66
CA GLU A 175 -26.08 -4.65 -6.38
C GLU A 175 -25.79 -4.64 -7.89
N ASP A 176 -25.63 -3.45 -8.47
CA ASP A 176 -25.37 -3.25 -9.91
C ASP A 176 -23.86 -3.21 -10.24
N LEU A 177 -23.00 -3.33 -9.24
CA LEU A 177 -21.55 -3.37 -9.46
C LEU A 177 -21.15 -4.63 -10.22
N THR A 178 -20.07 -4.49 -10.98
CA THR A 178 -19.36 -5.65 -11.54
C THR A 178 -18.16 -6.01 -10.64
N THR A 179 -17.71 -7.27 -10.73
CA THR A 179 -16.51 -7.72 -10.02
C THR A 179 -15.28 -6.92 -10.45
N GLU A 180 -15.20 -6.55 -11.73
CA GLU A 180 -14.13 -5.72 -12.28
C GLU A 180 -14.07 -4.35 -11.64
N GLN A 181 -15.23 -3.72 -11.38
CA GLN A 181 -15.31 -2.43 -10.68
C GLN A 181 -14.83 -2.54 -9.23
N ILE A 182 -15.20 -3.59 -8.51
CA ILE A 182 -14.66 -3.85 -7.17
C ILE A 182 -13.15 -4.06 -7.23
N MET A 183 -12.64 -4.77 -8.24
CA MET A 183 -11.21 -4.97 -8.46
C MET A 183 -10.46 -3.66 -8.75
N VAL A 184 -11.11 -2.64 -9.31
CA VAL A 184 -10.52 -1.29 -9.44
C VAL A 184 -10.27 -0.70 -8.05
N ILE A 185 -11.24 -0.79 -7.14
CA ILE A 185 -11.07 -0.32 -5.75
C ILE A 185 -9.94 -1.08 -5.06
N VAL A 186 -9.85 -2.41 -5.23
CA VAL A 186 -8.74 -3.22 -4.69
C VAL A 186 -7.39 -2.71 -5.18
N LYS A 187 -7.22 -2.53 -6.49
CA LYS A 187 -5.98 -2.06 -7.10
C LYS A 187 -5.60 -0.66 -6.61
N ARG A 188 -6.57 0.27 -6.56
CA ARG A 188 -6.36 1.63 -6.05
C ARG A 188 -5.96 1.62 -4.58
N THR A 189 -6.60 0.79 -3.75
CA THR A 189 -6.23 0.62 -2.33
C THR A 189 -4.77 0.16 -2.18
N MET A 190 -4.36 -0.87 -2.93
CA MET A 190 -2.99 -1.37 -2.90
C MET A 190 -2.00 -0.30 -3.35
N SER A 191 -2.29 0.39 -4.45
CA SER A 191 -1.44 1.45 -4.99
C SER A 191 -1.29 2.61 -4.03
N ASN A 192 -2.40 3.06 -3.43
CA ASN A 192 -2.39 4.15 -2.46
C ASN A 192 -1.60 3.76 -1.20
N ALA A 193 -1.73 2.52 -0.71
CA ALA A 193 -0.97 2.05 0.43
C ALA A 193 0.55 2.04 0.17
N ILE A 194 0.97 1.57 -1.01
CA ILE A 194 2.37 1.57 -1.44
C ILE A 194 2.87 3.02 -1.59
N PHE A 195 2.10 3.87 -2.27
CA PHE A 195 2.45 5.28 -2.47
C PHE A 195 2.58 6.03 -1.14
N ASN A 196 1.61 5.89 -0.23
CA ASN A 196 1.64 6.51 1.09
C ASN A 196 2.85 6.03 1.90
N ARG A 197 3.19 4.74 1.80
CA ARG A 197 4.39 4.20 2.46
C ARG A 197 5.67 4.81 1.91
N ILE A 198 5.84 4.85 0.61
CA ILE A 198 6.98 5.48 -0.06
C ILE A 198 7.10 6.94 0.38
N THR A 199 5.99 7.69 0.34
CA THR A 199 5.96 9.11 0.70
C THR A 199 6.33 9.32 2.16
N ASN A 200 5.83 8.49 3.08
CA ASN A 200 6.17 8.59 4.49
C ASN A 200 7.64 8.24 4.77
N ASP A 201 8.20 7.23 4.12
CA ASP A 201 9.55 6.76 4.39
C ASP A 201 10.63 7.62 3.74
N ILE A 202 10.42 8.04 2.49
CA ILE A 202 11.42 8.80 1.72
C ILE A 202 10.98 10.22 1.37
N GLY A 203 9.67 10.51 1.44
CA GLY A 203 9.09 11.82 1.16
C GLY A 203 9.15 12.80 2.33
N ASN A 204 8.79 12.40 3.53
CA ASN A 204 8.50 13.31 4.66
C ASN A 204 9.70 14.02 5.30
N LYS A 205 10.94 13.59 5.06
CA LYS A 205 12.08 14.17 5.80
C LYS A 205 12.98 15.10 5.00
N ILE A 206 12.90 15.10 3.66
CA ILE A 206 13.93 15.76 2.84
C ILE A 206 13.35 16.36 1.55
N ILE A 207 12.07 16.15 1.25
CA ILE A 207 11.50 16.72 0.05
C ILE A 207 11.25 18.20 0.32
N LEU A 208 12.26 18.99 0.00
CA LEU A 208 12.04 20.36 -0.39
C LEU A 208 11.25 20.27 -1.70
N LEU A 209 9.93 20.29 -1.58
CA LEU A 209 9.09 20.38 -2.76
C LEU A 209 9.55 21.59 -3.56
N PRO A 210 9.61 21.50 -4.89
CA PRO A 210 9.90 22.66 -5.72
C PRO A 210 9.01 23.83 -5.29
N GLN A 211 9.53 25.05 -5.32
CA GLN A 211 8.72 26.23 -4.98
C GLN A 211 7.52 26.39 -5.91
N ASP A 212 7.61 25.82 -7.10
CA ASP A 212 6.49 25.74 -8.06
C ASP A 212 5.59 24.53 -7.72
N ARG A 213 4.39 24.84 -7.26
CA ARG A 213 3.36 23.85 -6.91
C ARG A 213 3.00 22.93 -8.06
N THR A 214 2.96 23.46 -9.29
CA THR A 214 2.63 22.68 -10.50
C THR A 214 3.65 21.57 -10.74
N VAL A 215 4.94 21.86 -10.51
CA VAL A 215 6.01 20.86 -10.63
C VAL A 215 5.87 19.78 -9.55
N SER A 216 5.53 20.18 -8.33
CA SER A 216 5.31 19.25 -7.21
C SER A 216 4.15 18.31 -7.49
N ASP A 217 3.02 18.86 -7.94
CA ASP A 217 1.81 18.09 -8.24
C ASP A 217 2.09 17.08 -9.37
N ASN A 218 2.79 17.51 -10.42
CA ASN A 218 3.18 16.61 -11.52
C ASN A 218 4.09 15.46 -11.06
N LEU A 219 5.00 15.71 -10.14
CA LEU A 219 5.90 14.69 -9.59
C LEU A 219 5.16 13.66 -8.75
N ILE A 220 4.19 14.12 -7.95
CA ILE A 220 3.31 13.25 -7.17
C ILE A 220 2.50 12.36 -8.12
N VAL A 221 1.89 12.94 -9.15
CA VAL A 221 1.13 12.20 -10.17
C VAL A 221 2.01 11.16 -10.85
N GLN A 222 3.20 11.53 -11.35
CA GLN A 222 4.11 10.59 -12.01
C GLN A 222 4.53 9.43 -11.11
N THR A 223 4.80 9.71 -9.83
CA THR A 223 5.16 8.65 -8.87
C THR A 223 3.98 7.71 -8.62
N LYS A 224 2.78 8.29 -8.48
CA LYS A 224 1.55 7.52 -8.28
C LYS A 224 1.21 6.66 -9.50
N ASP A 225 1.34 7.20 -10.70
CA ASP A 225 1.12 6.48 -11.96
C ASP A 225 2.09 5.31 -12.12
N PHE A 226 3.36 5.52 -11.75
CA PHE A 226 4.35 4.43 -11.75
C PHE A 226 3.95 3.30 -10.80
N VAL A 227 3.53 3.62 -9.57
CA VAL A 227 3.06 2.62 -8.60
C VAL A 227 1.81 1.92 -9.11
N ASN A 228 0.84 2.66 -9.66
CA ASN A 228 -0.37 2.11 -10.26
C ASN A 228 -0.07 1.12 -11.38
N GLY A 229 0.87 1.46 -12.26
CA GLY A 229 1.34 0.57 -13.31
C GLY A 229 1.90 -0.74 -12.75
N CYS A 230 2.80 -0.66 -11.78
CA CYS A 230 3.38 -1.85 -11.14
C CYS A 230 2.33 -2.74 -10.47
N VAL A 231 1.35 -2.15 -9.77
CA VAL A 231 0.26 -2.90 -9.12
C VAL A 231 -0.65 -3.53 -10.17
N SER A 232 -1.00 -2.80 -11.22
CA SER A 232 -1.85 -3.32 -12.30
C SER A 232 -1.21 -4.51 -13.00
N ASP A 233 0.08 -4.42 -13.33
CA ASP A 233 0.84 -5.52 -13.93
C ASP A 233 0.90 -6.74 -13.00
N ALA A 234 1.18 -6.52 -11.73
CA ALA A 234 1.22 -7.60 -10.73
C ALA A 234 -0.13 -8.31 -10.60
N VAL A 235 -1.24 -7.55 -10.51
CA VAL A 235 -2.59 -8.12 -10.39
C VAL A 235 -3.04 -8.81 -11.67
N THR A 236 -2.66 -8.31 -12.84
CA THR A 236 -2.99 -8.92 -14.14
C THR A 236 -2.26 -10.27 -14.31
N ASN A 237 -1.00 -10.35 -13.84
CA ASN A 237 -0.22 -11.58 -13.87
C ASN A 237 -0.66 -12.62 -12.82
N LEU A 238 -1.34 -12.18 -11.75
CA LEU A 238 -2.03 -13.09 -10.87
C LEU A 238 -3.26 -13.62 -11.60
N ASN A 239 -3.41 -14.95 -11.67
CA ASN A 239 -4.64 -15.54 -12.17
C ASN A 239 -5.76 -15.27 -11.16
N VAL A 240 -6.36 -14.07 -11.22
CA VAL A 240 -7.32 -13.56 -10.24
C VAL A 240 -8.50 -14.52 -10.07
N LYS A 241 -8.90 -15.23 -11.17
CA LYS A 241 -9.93 -16.27 -11.10
C LYS A 241 -9.53 -17.44 -10.21
N ALA A 242 -8.27 -17.88 -10.27
CA ALA A 242 -7.78 -18.93 -9.39
C ALA A 242 -7.69 -18.43 -7.93
N CYS A 243 -7.28 -17.19 -7.72
CA CYS A 243 -7.20 -16.60 -6.37
C CYS A 243 -8.60 -16.44 -5.74
N LEU A 244 -9.59 -16.01 -6.50
CA LEU A 244 -10.99 -15.87 -6.04
C LEU A 244 -11.64 -17.23 -5.72
N LEU A 245 -11.28 -18.30 -6.45
CA LEU A 245 -11.79 -19.66 -6.18
C LEU A 245 -11.18 -20.28 -4.91
N TYR A 246 -9.91 -19.95 -4.59
CA TYR A 246 -9.25 -20.48 -3.39
C TYR A 246 -9.66 -19.78 -2.08
N THR A 247 -10.27 -18.60 -2.16
CA THR A 247 -10.75 -17.85 -0.98
C THR A 247 -12.20 -18.15 -0.62
N SER A 248 -12.90 -19.02 -1.36
CA SER A 248 -14.21 -19.51 -0.96
C SER A 248 -14.06 -20.28 0.35
N PRO A 249 -14.80 -19.93 1.43
CA PRO A 249 -14.80 -20.72 2.64
C PRO A 249 -15.25 -22.14 2.30
N SER A 250 -14.40 -23.15 2.65
CA SER A 250 -14.81 -24.55 2.57
C SER A 250 -16.10 -24.72 3.35
N PRO A 251 -17.14 -25.38 2.79
CA PRO A 251 -18.30 -25.73 3.59
C PRO A 251 -17.78 -26.55 4.78
N ARG A 252 -18.06 -26.08 5.98
CA ARG A 252 -17.81 -26.89 7.19
C ARG A 252 -18.80 -28.03 7.15
N ASP A 253 -18.29 -29.26 7.10
CA ASP A 253 -19.01 -30.46 7.45
C ASP A 253 -19.48 -30.42 8.91
#